data_684971b0dfd02b9034c44985c6fd2e3d
#
_entry.id   684971b0dfd02b9034c44985c6fd2e3d
#
_cell.length_a   1.000
_cell.length_b   1.000
_cell.length_c   1.000
_cell.angle_alpha   90.00
_cell.angle_beta   90.00
_cell.angle_gamma   90.00
#
_symmetry.space_group_name_H-M   'P 1'
#
loop_
_entity.id
_entity.type
_entity.pdbx_description
1 polymer ?
#
loop_
_entity_poly.entity_id
_entity_poly.type
_entity_poly.pdbx_seq_one_letter_code
_entity_poly.pdbx_strand_id
1 'polypeptide(L)'
;MEETKVEGKKDKVFEKIKQYEALGGENFFNDLEDDPPSKTLMPKDVDYLKKRLSSKIKNFFCRRIVKKMLYKFAVDQQVTVEGIENLQNLKTGAILTTNHFHYFDSAPVIYAVKNSKIKKKMYIVIREGNYQFNGLFGFLLRNYYTFPLSSNMQTTINLNKAIDKVLSKGELVLVYPEQALWWKYKKPRAYRVGAYRWAIRNNVPVIPCFTTMEDMDKIDPEDGLYVQKFTLHIGKPIYADKNLTAKDNAQMMLKKNHDFAVQTYEKVYGTKYDLNV
;
A
#
# COMPACT_ATOMS: atom_id res chain seq x y z
N MET A 1 -11.63 44.54 -5.58
CA MET A 1 -11.82 43.58 -4.46
C MET A 1 -11.01 42.37 -4.84
N GLU A 2 -9.83 42.21 -4.22
CA GLU A 2 -9.03 41.00 -4.37
C GLU A 2 -9.75 39.87 -3.62
N GLU A 3 -10.20 38.87 -4.36
CA GLU A 3 -10.63 37.61 -3.79
C GLU A 3 -9.39 36.96 -3.13
N THR A 4 -9.27 37.05 -1.84
CA THR A 4 -8.36 36.25 -1.03
C THR A 4 -8.81 34.80 -1.18
N LYS A 5 -8.20 34.07 -2.13
CA LYS A 5 -8.26 32.61 -2.16
C LYS A 5 -7.76 32.11 -0.81
N VAL A 6 -8.66 31.53 -0.02
CA VAL A 6 -8.27 30.75 1.15
C VAL A 6 -7.43 29.58 0.60
N GLU A 7 -6.12 29.65 0.84
CA GLU A 7 -5.19 28.56 0.50
C GLU A 7 -5.72 27.26 1.15
N GLY A 8 -6.10 26.29 0.34
CA GLY A 8 -6.59 25.01 0.83
C GLY A 8 -5.48 24.26 1.58
N LYS A 9 -5.83 23.52 2.60
CA LYS A 9 -4.87 22.72 3.43
C LYS A 9 -3.92 21.86 2.61
N LYS A 10 -4.27 21.54 1.37
CA LYS A 10 -3.50 20.64 0.48
C LYS A 10 -2.80 21.38 -0.70
N ASP A 11 -2.94 22.69 -0.84
CA ASP A 11 -2.33 23.42 -1.97
C ASP A 11 -0.80 23.21 -2.01
N LYS A 12 -0.13 23.30 -0.87
CA LYS A 12 1.32 23.01 -0.74
C LYS A 12 1.69 21.56 -1.11
N VAL A 13 0.81 20.62 -0.83
CA VAL A 13 1.00 19.20 -1.21
C VAL A 13 0.96 19.06 -2.73
N PHE A 14 0.01 19.71 -3.41
CA PHE A 14 -0.09 19.68 -4.88
C PHE A 14 1.04 20.43 -5.56
N GLU A 15 1.55 21.51 -4.98
CA GLU A 15 2.75 22.18 -5.49
C GLU A 15 4.00 21.28 -5.40
N LYS A 16 4.20 20.60 -4.25
CA LYS A 16 5.29 19.62 -4.10
C LYS A 16 5.15 18.46 -5.09
N ILE A 17 3.92 17.96 -5.34
CA ILE A 17 3.68 16.92 -6.35
C ILE A 17 4.20 17.38 -7.72
N LYS A 18 3.80 18.56 -8.18
CA LYS A 18 4.25 19.12 -9.46
C LYS A 18 5.77 19.28 -9.52
N GLN A 19 6.38 19.76 -8.44
CA GLN A 19 7.83 19.89 -8.33
C GLN A 19 8.55 18.55 -8.43
N TYR A 20 8.12 17.55 -7.67
CA TYR A 20 8.75 16.22 -7.65
C TYR A 20 8.50 15.45 -8.95
N GLU A 21 7.34 15.61 -9.58
CA GLU A 21 7.05 15.07 -10.90
C GLU A 21 8.00 15.65 -11.96
N ALA A 22 8.23 16.96 -11.94
CA ALA A 22 9.16 17.63 -12.87
C ALA A 22 10.63 17.22 -12.65
N LEU A 23 11.04 16.98 -11.39
CA LEU A 23 12.40 16.55 -11.06
C LEU A 23 12.65 15.07 -11.39
N GLY A 24 11.63 14.22 -11.26
CA GLY A 24 11.71 12.79 -11.56
C GLY A 24 12.68 12.00 -10.68
N GLY A 25 12.99 10.76 -11.09
CA GLY A 25 13.99 9.90 -10.45
C GLY A 25 13.70 9.63 -8.97
N GLU A 26 14.70 9.82 -8.11
CA GLU A 26 14.58 9.59 -6.65
C GLU A 26 13.51 10.46 -5.98
N ASN A 27 13.11 11.59 -6.60
CA ASN A 27 12.10 12.48 -6.04
C ASN A 27 10.71 11.83 -5.97
N PHE A 28 10.44 10.81 -6.79
CA PHE A 28 9.21 10.03 -6.71
C PHE A 28 9.01 9.30 -5.38
N PHE A 29 10.06 9.14 -4.57
CA PHE A 29 10.01 8.47 -3.28
C PHE A 29 9.97 9.44 -2.09
N ASN A 30 10.02 10.76 -2.35
CA ASN A 30 9.98 11.77 -1.31
C ASN A 30 8.57 11.97 -0.77
N ASP A 31 8.50 12.21 0.53
CA ASP A 31 7.25 12.54 1.19
C ASP A 31 6.83 13.98 0.89
N LEU A 32 5.52 14.16 0.75
CA LEU A 32 4.93 15.49 0.50
C LEU A 32 4.73 16.29 1.79
N GLU A 33 4.52 15.59 2.89
CA GLU A 33 4.31 16.18 4.22
C GLU A 33 5.40 15.65 5.16
N ASP A 34 5.85 16.50 6.08
CA ASP A 34 6.85 16.11 7.05
C ASP A 34 6.26 15.11 8.05
N ASP A 35 6.97 14.01 8.29
CA ASP A 35 6.58 13.07 9.32
C ASP A 35 6.81 13.69 10.71
N PRO A 36 5.93 13.40 11.67
CA PRO A 36 6.22 13.73 13.05
C PRO A 36 7.49 13.00 13.50
N PRO A 37 8.28 13.62 14.39
CA PRO A 37 9.49 12.99 14.93
C PRO A 37 9.19 11.58 15.45
N SER A 38 9.95 10.62 14.99
CA SER A 38 9.80 9.21 15.41
C SER A 38 11.12 8.66 15.89
N LYS A 39 11.06 7.73 16.85
CA LYS A 39 12.24 7.02 17.36
C LYS A 39 12.43 5.73 16.55
N THR A 40 13.67 5.28 16.44
CA THR A 40 13.97 3.97 15.87
C THR A 40 13.28 2.86 16.66
N LEU A 41 12.50 2.02 16.00
CA LEU A 41 11.82 0.87 16.60
C LEU A 41 12.84 -0.23 16.92
N MET A 42 12.94 -0.55 18.20
CA MET A 42 13.81 -1.63 18.69
C MET A 42 13.06 -2.98 18.68
N PRO A 43 13.75 -4.13 18.72
CA PRO A 43 13.13 -5.46 18.70
C PRO A 43 12.06 -5.68 19.78
N LYS A 44 12.21 -5.05 20.94
CA LYS A 44 11.24 -5.13 22.05
C LYS A 44 9.92 -4.39 21.80
N ASP A 45 9.94 -3.40 20.92
CA ASP A 45 8.81 -2.49 20.66
C ASP A 45 7.78 -3.14 19.73
N VAL A 46 8.19 -4.15 18.92
CA VAL A 46 7.34 -4.74 17.90
C VAL A 46 7.10 -6.24 18.14
N ASP A 47 5.84 -6.63 18.24
CA ASP A 47 5.39 -8.03 18.18
C ASP A 47 4.74 -8.30 16.82
N TYR A 48 5.56 -8.54 15.80
CA TYR A 48 5.09 -8.72 14.41
C TYR A 48 4.01 -9.80 14.28
N LEU A 49 4.18 -10.92 14.94
CA LEU A 49 3.28 -12.09 14.84
C LEU A 49 2.22 -12.14 15.94
N LYS A 50 2.13 -11.09 16.78
CA LYS A 50 1.19 -10.99 17.91
C LYS A 50 1.26 -12.25 18.81
N LYS A 51 2.49 -12.65 19.20
CA LYS A 51 2.72 -13.85 20.01
C LYS A 51 2.38 -13.63 21.49
N ARG A 52 2.61 -12.42 22.02
CA ARG A 52 2.29 -12.07 23.41
C ARG A 52 0.78 -12.14 23.64
N LEU A 53 0.35 -12.64 24.81
CA LEU A 53 -1.08 -12.77 25.12
C LEU A 53 -1.83 -11.41 25.00
N SER A 54 -1.23 -10.35 25.54
CA SER A 54 -1.78 -9.00 25.44
C SER A 54 -1.92 -8.52 23.98
N SER A 55 -0.94 -8.84 23.12
CA SER A 55 -1.00 -8.53 21.68
C SER A 55 -2.11 -9.32 20.99
N LYS A 56 -2.32 -10.58 21.34
CA LYS A 56 -3.41 -11.41 20.79
C LYS A 56 -4.78 -10.83 21.11
N ILE A 57 -5.00 -10.46 22.37
CA ILE A 57 -6.28 -9.88 22.84
C ILE A 57 -6.53 -8.55 22.12
N LYS A 58 -5.57 -7.62 22.13
CA LYS A 58 -5.68 -6.33 21.44
C LYS A 58 -5.93 -6.52 19.93
N ASN A 59 -5.20 -7.41 19.27
CA ASN A 59 -5.41 -7.71 17.85
C ASN A 59 -6.82 -8.27 17.58
N PHE A 60 -7.36 -9.12 18.46
CA PHE A 60 -8.70 -9.67 18.29
C PHE A 60 -9.78 -8.58 18.19
N PHE A 61 -9.69 -7.52 19.00
CA PHE A 61 -10.62 -6.40 18.94
C PHE A 61 -10.28 -5.44 17.79
N CYS A 62 -9.02 -5.03 17.67
CA CYS A 62 -8.58 -4.08 16.64
C CYS A 62 -8.90 -4.57 15.22
N ARG A 63 -8.69 -5.85 14.92
CA ARG A 63 -8.98 -6.38 13.58
C ARG A 63 -10.45 -6.25 13.16
N ARG A 64 -11.39 -6.29 14.13
CA ARG A 64 -12.82 -6.11 13.85
C ARG A 64 -13.12 -4.65 13.56
N ILE A 65 -12.57 -3.75 14.38
CA ILE A 65 -12.74 -2.29 14.22
C ILE A 65 -12.15 -1.85 12.88
N VAL A 66 -10.89 -2.17 12.63
CA VAL A 66 -10.18 -1.76 11.41
C VAL A 66 -10.87 -2.34 10.16
N LYS A 67 -11.23 -3.63 10.18
CA LYS A 67 -11.95 -4.23 9.04
C LYS A 67 -13.29 -3.56 8.77
N LYS A 68 -14.05 -3.24 9.83
CA LYS A 68 -15.34 -2.54 9.69
C LYS A 68 -15.13 -1.13 9.14
N MET A 69 -14.15 -0.40 9.66
CA MET A 69 -13.81 0.97 9.24
C MET A 69 -13.38 1.00 7.77
N LEU A 70 -12.41 0.17 7.38
CA LEU A 70 -11.90 0.12 6.00
C LEU A 70 -12.96 -0.42 5.02
N TYR A 71 -13.79 -1.37 5.45
CA TYR A 71 -14.90 -1.84 4.60
C TYR A 71 -15.96 -0.76 4.41
N LYS A 72 -16.32 -0.03 5.48
CA LYS A 72 -17.23 1.11 5.37
C LYS A 72 -16.67 2.17 4.43
N PHE A 73 -15.39 2.53 4.59
CA PHE A 73 -14.73 3.47 3.68
C PHE A 73 -14.80 2.98 2.22
N ALA A 74 -14.51 1.69 1.96
CA ALA A 74 -14.61 1.15 0.61
C ALA A 74 -16.03 1.23 0.02
N VAL A 75 -17.06 1.06 0.84
CA VAL A 75 -18.45 1.22 0.42
C VAL A 75 -18.78 2.68 0.16
N ASP A 76 -18.37 3.59 1.04
CA ASP A 76 -18.59 5.03 0.91
C ASP A 76 -17.89 5.59 -0.36
N GLN A 77 -16.71 5.04 -0.73
CA GLN A 77 -15.99 5.36 -1.96
C GLN A 77 -16.45 4.52 -3.18
N GLN A 78 -17.57 3.81 -3.06
CA GLN A 78 -18.14 2.98 -4.14
C GLN A 78 -17.11 2.07 -4.83
N VAL A 79 -16.26 1.42 -4.02
CA VAL A 79 -15.17 0.58 -4.55
C VAL A 79 -15.70 -0.53 -5.46
N THR A 80 -15.21 -0.55 -6.69
CA THR A 80 -15.36 -1.66 -7.63
C THR A 80 -14.05 -2.44 -7.77
N VAL A 81 -14.13 -3.69 -8.19
CA VAL A 81 -12.96 -4.58 -8.32
C VAL A 81 -12.98 -5.28 -9.66
N GLU A 82 -11.91 -5.13 -10.43
CA GLU A 82 -11.64 -5.88 -11.66
C GLU A 82 -10.52 -6.90 -11.43
N GLY A 83 -10.63 -8.10 -12.01
CA GLY A 83 -9.61 -9.15 -11.89
C GLY A 83 -9.62 -9.89 -10.55
N ILE A 84 -10.74 -9.92 -9.83
CA ILE A 84 -10.85 -10.57 -8.51
C ILE A 84 -10.54 -12.09 -8.57
N GLU A 85 -10.73 -12.72 -9.71
CA GLU A 85 -10.41 -14.12 -9.98
C GLU A 85 -8.91 -14.42 -9.81
N ASN A 86 -8.04 -13.42 -10.00
CA ASN A 86 -6.60 -13.54 -9.78
C ASN A 86 -6.24 -13.75 -8.29
N LEU A 87 -7.13 -13.35 -7.37
CA LEU A 87 -7.00 -13.68 -5.94
C LEU A 87 -7.62 -15.05 -5.62
N GLN A 88 -8.75 -15.40 -6.22
CA GLN A 88 -9.50 -16.62 -5.91
C GLN A 88 -8.68 -17.90 -6.15
N ASN A 89 -7.81 -17.87 -7.13
CA ASN A 89 -6.99 -19.01 -7.54
C ASN A 89 -5.65 -19.14 -6.79
N LEU A 90 -5.38 -18.26 -5.80
CA LEU A 90 -4.14 -18.27 -5.03
C LEU A 90 -4.04 -19.48 -4.07
N LYS A 91 -3.14 -20.41 -4.38
CA LYS A 91 -2.86 -21.59 -3.55
C LYS A 91 -1.83 -21.35 -2.46
N THR A 92 -0.91 -20.38 -2.68
CA THR A 92 0.19 -20.04 -1.76
C THR A 92 -0.07 -18.71 -1.06
N GLY A 93 0.85 -18.24 -0.22
CA GLY A 93 0.95 -16.83 0.16
C GLY A 93 1.26 -15.99 -1.07
N ALA A 94 1.11 -14.67 -0.95
CA ALA A 94 1.44 -13.73 -2.01
C ALA A 94 1.85 -12.37 -1.45
N ILE A 95 2.69 -11.65 -2.19
CA ILE A 95 2.89 -10.21 -2.00
C ILE A 95 1.88 -9.49 -2.90
N LEU A 96 1.06 -8.63 -2.34
CA LEU A 96 0.22 -7.71 -3.09
C LEU A 96 0.91 -6.35 -3.14
N THR A 97 0.86 -5.66 -4.26
CA THR A 97 1.35 -4.29 -4.39
C THR A 97 0.23 -3.38 -4.84
N THR A 98 0.22 -2.12 -4.39
CA THR A 98 -0.73 -1.11 -4.87
C THR A 98 -0.09 0.28 -4.83
N ASN A 99 -0.66 1.25 -5.53
CA ASN A 99 -0.27 2.66 -5.46
C ASN A 99 -0.64 3.26 -4.10
N HIS A 100 0.06 4.34 -3.71
CA HIS A 100 -0.08 4.98 -2.38
C HIS A 100 -0.58 6.42 -2.53
N PHE A 101 -1.91 6.61 -2.42
CA PHE A 101 -2.58 7.86 -2.75
C PHE A 101 -3.52 8.41 -1.67
N HIS A 102 -3.78 7.64 -0.61
CA HIS A 102 -4.71 8.00 0.47
C HIS A 102 -4.36 7.27 1.77
N TYR A 103 -4.71 7.85 2.93
CA TYR A 103 -4.47 7.19 4.25
C TYR A 103 -5.20 5.85 4.41
N PHE A 104 -6.28 5.63 3.66
CA PHE A 104 -7.07 4.39 3.66
C PHE A 104 -7.01 3.63 2.33
N ASP A 105 -5.99 3.81 1.53
CA ASP A 105 -5.83 3.16 0.22
C ASP A 105 -5.62 1.63 0.29
N SER A 106 -5.41 1.08 1.48
CA SER A 106 -5.52 -0.37 1.71
C SER A 106 -6.98 -0.87 1.68
N ALA A 107 -7.96 0.02 1.79
CA ALA A 107 -9.37 -0.37 1.85
C ALA A 107 -9.87 -1.07 0.57
N PRO A 108 -9.58 -0.61 -0.66
CA PRO A 108 -9.95 -1.33 -1.87
C PRO A 108 -9.38 -2.76 -1.91
N VAL A 109 -8.11 -2.95 -1.49
CA VAL A 109 -7.48 -4.27 -1.45
C VAL A 109 -8.12 -5.17 -0.38
N ILE A 110 -8.39 -4.65 0.82
CA ILE A 110 -9.10 -5.37 1.89
C ILE A 110 -10.51 -5.76 1.43
N TYR A 111 -11.21 -4.86 0.75
CA TYR A 111 -12.53 -5.10 0.18
C TYR A 111 -12.50 -6.24 -0.85
N ALA A 112 -11.52 -6.23 -1.77
CA ALA A 112 -11.32 -7.29 -2.75
C ALA A 112 -11.00 -8.64 -2.10
N VAL A 113 -10.06 -8.68 -1.14
CA VAL A 113 -9.71 -9.92 -0.40
C VAL A 113 -10.91 -10.50 0.32
N LYS A 114 -11.76 -9.65 0.92
CA LYS A 114 -13.00 -10.10 1.58
C LYS A 114 -14.00 -10.68 0.57
N ASN A 115 -14.20 -10.02 -0.56
CA ASN A 115 -15.19 -10.41 -1.57
C ASN A 115 -14.71 -11.57 -2.46
N SER A 116 -13.40 -11.81 -2.57
CA SER A 116 -12.84 -12.99 -3.25
C SER A 116 -13.13 -14.30 -2.52
N LYS A 117 -13.65 -14.24 -1.28
CA LYS A 117 -13.97 -15.38 -0.40
C LYS A 117 -12.76 -16.24 0.00
N ILE A 118 -11.53 -15.82 -0.29
CA ILE A 118 -10.33 -16.51 0.19
C ILE A 118 -10.18 -16.33 1.70
N LYS A 119 -9.82 -17.43 2.39
CA LYS A 119 -9.65 -17.43 3.86
C LYS A 119 -8.20 -17.08 4.25
N LYS A 120 -7.70 -15.93 3.78
CA LYS A 120 -6.33 -15.48 4.04
C LYS A 120 -6.33 -14.20 4.88
N LYS A 121 -5.34 -14.06 5.76
CA LYS A 121 -5.07 -12.80 6.44
C LYS A 121 -4.18 -11.95 5.54
N MET A 122 -4.36 -10.64 5.61
CA MET A 122 -3.48 -9.70 4.95
C MET A 122 -2.74 -8.85 5.98
N TYR A 123 -1.44 -8.81 5.85
CA TYR A 123 -0.53 -7.98 6.64
C TYR A 123 -0.09 -6.80 5.79
N ILE A 124 -0.01 -5.61 6.38
CA ILE A 124 0.28 -4.36 5.67
C ILE A 124 1.65 -3.86 6.13
N VAL A 125 2.57 -3.68 5.20
CA VAL A 125 3.85 -3.02 5.49
C VAL A 125 3.61 -1.54 5.65
N ILE A 126 4.10 -0.98 6.76
CA ILE A 126 3.97 0.45 7.10
C ILE A 126 5.32 1.05 7.46
N ARG A 127 5.42 2.37 7.37
CA ARG A 127 6.62 3.11 7.79
C ARG A 127 6.81 3.04 9.30
N GLU A 128 8.04 3.19 9.75
CA GLU A 128 8.45 3.21 11.16
C GLU A 128 7.68 4.30 11.95
N GLY A 129 7.57 5.50 11.40
CA GLY A 129 6.84 6.63 12.01
C GLY A 129 5.36 6.33 12.21
N ASN A 130 4.70 5.69 11.25
CA ASN A 130 3.27 5.38 11.35
C ASN A 130 2.95 4.45 12.53
N TYR A 131 3.87 3.57 12.91
CA TYR A 131 3.70 2.69 14.06
C TYR A 131 3.72 3.46 15.39
N GLN A 132 4.25 4.67 15.40
CA GLN A 132 4.44 5.52 16.59
C GLN A 132 3.38 6.61 16.74
N PHE A 133 2.42 6.71 15.82
CA PHE A 133 1.32 7.67 15.96
C PHE A 133 0.61 7.56 17.32
N ASN A 134 0.23 8.69 17.86
CA ASN A 134 -0.51 8.79 19.12
C ASN A 134 -2.01 8.50 18.93
N GLY A 135 -2.74 8.39 20.02
CA GLY A 135 -4.19 8.25 20.05
C GLY A 135 -4.71 6.93 19.49
N LEU A 136 -5.98 6.93 19.12
CA LEU A 136 -6.70 5.73 18.66
C LEU A 136 -6.12 5.19 17.35
N PHE A 137 -5.78 6.04 16.40
CA PHE A 137 -5.24 5.63 15.11
C PHE A 137 -3.93 4.85 15.26
N GLY A 138 -2.98 5.40 16.03
CA GLY A 138 -1.73 4.70 16.34
C GLY A 138 -1.95 3.41 17.13
N PHE A 139 -2.91 3.38 18.06
CA PHE A 139 -3.28 2.15 18.75
C PHE A 139 -3.80 1.08 17.79
N LEU A 140 -4.64 1.45 16.82
CA LEU A 140 -5.14 0.53 15.79
C LEU A 140 -4.01 0.02 14.90
N LEU A 141 -3.12 0.89 14.42
CA LEU A 141 -1.96 0.51 13.62
C LEU A 141 -1.05 -0.48 14.36
N ARG A 142 -0.71 -0.23 15.64
CA ARG A 142 0.14 -1.12 16.44
C ARG A 142 -0.48 -2.50 16.67
N ASN A 143 -1.79 -2.61 16.71
CA ASN A 143 -2.48 -3.84 17.10
C ASN A 143 -3.21 -4.54 15.96
N TYR A 144 -3.26 -3.96 14.76
CA TYR A 144 -3.74 -4.64 13.55
C TYR A 144 -2.64 -5.55 12.95
N TYR A 145 -2.87 -6.10 11.80
CA TYR A 145 -1.91 -6.89 11.01
C TYR A 145 -0.96 -5.96 10.25
N THR A 146 -0.15 -5.20 10.97
CA THR A 146 0.83 -4.27 10.39
C THR A 146 2.25 -4.75 10.62
N PHE A 147 3.09 -4.52 9.64
CA PHE A 147 4.51 -4.81 9.62
C PHE A 147 5.30 -3.49 9.49
N PRO A 148 5.61 -2.81 10.61
CA PRO A 148 6.42 -1.62 10.55
C PRO A 148 7.83 -1.94 10.07
N LEU A 149 8.33 -1.11 9.14
CA LEU A 149 9.75 -1.05 8.81
C LEU A 149 10.53 -0.53 10.03
N SER A 150 11.83 -0.69 10.03
CA SER A 150 12.71 -0.09 11.03
C SER A 150 14.09 0.19 10.46
N SER A 151 14.71 1.26 10.95
CA SER A 151 16.13 1.56 10.72
C SER A 151 17.06 0.68 11.55
N ASN A 152 16.56 0.00 12.59
CA ASN A 152 17.34 -0.95 13.39
C ASN A 152 17.51 -2.30 12.67
N MET A 153 18.75 -2.75 12.49
CA MET A 153 19.09 -3.99 11.77
C MET A 153 18.39 -5.22 12.39
N GLN A 154 18.43 -5.39 13.71
CA GLN A 154 17.84 -6.57 14.36
C GLN A 154 16.30 -6.58 14.24
N THR A 155 15.66 -5.42 14.29
CA THR A 155 14.23 -5.26 14.05
C THR A 155 13.87 -5.62 12.61
N THR A 156 14.69 -5.18 11.64
CA THR A 156 14.55 -5.54 10.22
C THR A 156 14.72 -7.05 9.97
N ILE A 157 15.68 -7.70 10.65
CA ILE A 157 15.82 -9.18 10.61
C ILE A 157 14.55 -9.85 11.15
N ASN A 158 13.98 -9.34 12.25
CA ASN A 158 12.75 -9.87 12.83
C ASN A 158 11.54 -9.67 11.90
N LEU A 159 11.46 -8.52 11.23
CA LEU A 159 10.45 -8.27 10.19
C LEU A 159 10.55 -9.31 9.07
N ASN A 160 11.75 -9.51 8.53
CA ASN A 160 12.00 -10.47 7.47
C ASN A 160 11.55 -11.89 7.87
N LYS A 161 11.91 -12.34 9.08
CA LYS A 161 11.45 -13.64 9.62
C LYS A 161 9.92 -13.70 9.78
N ALA A 162 9.28 -12.58 10.12
CA ALA A 162 7.83 -12.52 10.25
C ALA A 162 7.14 -12.61 8.88
N ILE A 163 7.65 -11.91 7.87
CA ILE A 163 7.18 -11.99 6.48
C ILE A 163 7.29 -13.43 5.97
N ASP A 164 8.47 -14.06 6.12
CA ASP A 164 8.68 -15.46 5.73
C ASP A 164 7.66 -16.38 6.40
N LYS A 165 7.41 -16.17 7.69
CA LYS A 165 6.47 -16.99 8.45
C LYS A 165 5.01 -16.84 8.00
N VAL A 166 4.57 -15.63 7.64
CA VAL A 166 3.18 -15.44 7.20
C VAL A 166 2.98 -15.93 5.76
N LEU A 167 3.95 -15.69 4.88
CA LEU A 167 3.91 -16.18 3.50
C LEU A 167 3.93 -17.71 3.45
N SER A 168 4.76 -18.38 4.28
CA SER A 168 4.77 -19.86 4.38
C SER A 168 3.46 -20.46 4.91
N LYS A 169 2.63 -19.66 5.60
CA LYS A 169 1.29 -20.05 6.03
C LYS A 169 0.21 -19.78 4.98
N GLY A 170 0.59 -19.33 3.81
CA GLY A 170 -0.34 -19.00 2.74
C GLY A 170 -1.03 -17.63 2.90
N GLU A 171 -0.56 -16.78 3.81
CA GLU A 171 -1.15 -15.46 4.06
C GLU A 171 -0.65 -14.41 3.07
N LEU A 172 -1.24 -13.22 3.09
CA LEU A 172 -0.95 -12.12 2.16
C LEU A 172 -0.15 -11.01 2.86
N VAL A 173 0.75 -10.36 2.10
CA VAL A 173 1.46 -9.16 2.54
C VAL A 173 1.24 -8.05 1.52
N LEU A 174 0.64 -6.95 1.94
CA LEU A 174 0.45 -5.75 1.14
C LEU A 174 1.63 -4.81 1.30
N VAL A 175 2.16 -4.35 0.18
CA VAL A 175 3.30 -3.43 0.09
C VAL A 175 2.97 -2.30 -0.87
N TYR A 176 3.40 -1.09 -0.52
CA TYR A 176 3.37 0.07 -1.39
C TYR A 176 4.76 0.28 -2.01
N PRO A 177 5.00 -0.18 -3.25
CA PRO A 177 6.33 -0.10 -3.83
C PRO A 177 6.77 1.34 -4.13
N GLU A 178 5.82 2.27 -4.22
CA GLU A 178 6.04 3.71 -4.35
C GLU A 178 6.56 4.38 -3.07
N GLN A 179 6.48 3.71 -1.91
CA GLN A 179 6.90 4.12 -0.57
C GLN A 179 6.16 5.33 0.00
N ALA A 180 6.28 6.51 -0.60
CA ALA A 180 5.65 7.74 -0.13
C ALA A 180 4.17 7.84 -0.55
N LEU A 181 3.34 8.45 0.28
CA LEU A 181 1.96 8.76 -0.06
C LEU A 181 1.90 10.07 -0.83
N TRP A 182 1.32 10.03 -2.04
CA TRP A 182 1.04 11.22 -2.84
C TRP A 182 -0.48 11.41 -2.97
N TRP A 183 -1.00 12.40 -2.29
CA TRP A 183 -2.44 12.62 -2.10
C TRP A 183 -3.20 12.73 -3.42
N LYS A 184 -4.17 11.82 -3.61
CA LYS A 184 -5.04 11.74 -4.80
C LYS A 184 -4.28 11.69 -6.15
N TYR A 185 -3.02 11.23 -6.13
CA TYR A 185 -2.20 11.15 -7.32
C TYR A 185 -2.57 9.94 -8.18
N LYS A 186 -2.81 10.18 -9.47
CA LYS A 186 -3.40 9.18 -10.38
C LYS A 186 -2.36 8.39 -11.19
N LYS A 187 -1.17 8.97 -11.47
CA LYS A 187 -0.15 8.30 -12.31
C LYS A 187 0.65 7.25 -11.50
N PRO A 188 1.00 6.10 -12.09
CA PRO A 188 1.97 5.19 -11.45
C PRO A 188 3.32 5.87 -11.26
N ARG A 189 3.91 5.76 -10.08
CA ARG A 189 5.25 6.29 -9.79
C ARG A 189 6.31 5.20 -9.84
N ALA A 190 7.59 5.56 -9.66
CA ALA A 190 8.70 4.62 -9.57
C ALA A 190 8.50 3.60 -8.43
N TYR A 191 8.98 2.37 -8.63
CA TYR A 191 8.84 1.26 -7.68
C TYR A 191 10.18 0.86 -7.07
N ARG A 192 10.20 0.58 -5.76
CA ARG A 192 11.33 -0.01 -5.05
C ARG A 192 11.29 -1.53 -5.08
N VAL A 193 12.47 -2.13 -5.16
CA VAL A 193 12.67 -3.57 -5.39
C VAL A 193 12.37 -4.47 -4.18
N GLY A 194 12.15 -3.92 -2.99
CA GLY A 194 12.06 -4.68 -1.73
C GLY A 194 10.97 -5.75 -1.71
N ALA A 195 9.77 -5.45 -2.19
CA ALA A 195 8.63 -6.37 -2.25
C ALA A 195 8.94 -7.62 -3.08
N TYR A 196 9.60 -7.45 -4.20
CA TYR A 196 9.94 -8.54 -5.15
C TYR A 196 11.00 -9.47 -4.57
N ARG A 197 11.99 -8.93 -3.82
CA ARG A 197 12.97 -9.75 -3.09
C ARG A 197 12.30 -10.65 -2.04
N TRP A 198 11.28 -10.16 -1.33
CA TRP A 198 10.50 -11.00 -0.41
C TRP A 198 9.72 -12.09 -1.15
N ALA A 199 9.11 -11.78 -2.29
CA ALA A 199 8.40 -12.76 -3.10
C ALA A 199 9.34 -13.90 -3.57
N ILE A 200 10.50 -13.56 -4.12
CA ILE A 200 11.50 -14.51 -4.61
C ILE A 200 12.01 -15.40 -3.48
N ARG A 201 12.41 -14.80 -2.35
CA ARG A 201 12.95 -15.55 -1.19
C ARG A 201 11.95 -16.56 -0.66
N ASN A 202 10.65 -16.27 -0.75
CA ASN A 202 9.59 -17.13 -0.24
C ASN A 202 8.93 -18.00 -1.33
N ASN A 203 9.42 -17.93 -2.55
CA ASN A 203 8.84 -18.62 -3.71
C ASN A 203 7.31 -18.43 -3.84
N VAL A 204 6.87 -17.17 -3.70
CA VAL A 204 5.46 -16.77 -3.84
C VAL A 204 5.31 -15.73 -4.94
N PRO A 205 4.12 -15.61 -5.56
CA PRO A 205 3.89 -14.59 -6.58
C PRO A 205 3.78 -13.18 -5.99
N VAL A 206 4.02 -12.19 -6.85
CA VAL A 206 3.52 -10.82 -6.68
C VAL A 206 2.21 -10.69 -7.42
N ILE A 207 1.20 -10.14 -6.76
CA ILE A 207 -0.09 -9.78 -7.37
C ILE A 207 -0.08 -8.28 -7.58
N PRO A 208 0.04 -7.80 -8.81
CA PRO A 208 -0.02 -6.39 -9.10
C PRO A 208 -1.46 -5.88 -8.90
N CYS A 209 -1.60 -4.85 -8.08
CA CYS A 209 -2.85 -4.12 -7.93
C CYS A 209 -2.58 -2.64 -8.26
N PHE A 210 -3.57 -1.99 -8.86
CA PHE A 210 -3.55 -0.57 -9.11
C PHE A 210 -4.95 0.00 -8.91
N THR A 211 -5.09 1.05 -8.10
CA THR A 211 -6.37 1.70 -7.86
C THR A 211 -6.48 2.95 -8.71
N THR A 212 -7.51 3.01 -9.55
CA THR A 212 -7.88 4.21 -10.31
C THR A 212 -8.97 5.00 -9.58
N MET A 213 -9.04 6.29 -9.86
CA MET A 213 -9.89 7.26 -9.16
C MET A 213 -10.73 8.05 -10.15
N GLU A 214 -12.03 8.18 -9.86
CA GLU A 214 -12.99 8.98 -10.62
C GLU A 214 -13.68 9.97 -9.67
N ASP A 215 -13.83 11.22 -10.08
CA ASP A 215 -14.45 12.26 -9.27
C ASP A 215 -15.96 12.02 -9.16
N MET A 216 -16.50 12.11 -7.94
CA MET A 216 -17.94 12.09 -7.68
C MET A 216 -18.47 13.53 -7.54
N ASP A 217 -19.78 13.72 -7.72
CA ASP A 217 -20.45 15.03 -7.55
C ASP A 217 -20.60 15.42 -6.06
N LYS A 218 -19.51 15.31 -5.31
CA LYS A 218 -19.45 15.62 -3.89
C LYS A 218 -18.08 16.15 -3.52
N ILE A 219 -18.05 17.30 -2.85
CA ILE A 219 -16.82 17.89 -2.32
C ILE A 219 -16.51 17.31 -0.93
N ASP A 220 -15.26 16.94 -0.70
CA ASP A 220 -14.73 16.55 0.59
C ASP A 220 -14.44 17.83 1.42
N PRO A 221 -15.07 17.99 2.59
CA PRO A 221 -14.86 19.18 3.41
C PRO A 221 -13.45 19.26 4.03
N GLU A 222 -12.69 18.16 4.02
CA GLU A 222 -11.34 18.15 4.59
C GLU A 222 -10.30 18.78 3.66
N ASP A 223 -10.42 18.59 2.36
CA ASP A 223 -9.43 19.06 1.38
C ASP A 223 -10.01 19.95 0.28
N GLY A 224 -11.33 20.15 0.24
CA GLY A 224 -12.01 20.97 -0.76
C GLY A 224 -12.03 20.37 -2.17
N LEU A 225 -11.65 19.11 -2.33
CA LEU A 225 -11.62 18.40 -3.61
C LEU A 225 -12.82 17.46 -3.74
N TYR A 226 -13.05 16.98 -4.95
CA TYR A 226 -14.04 15.93 -5.18
C TYR A 226 -13.72 14.66 -4.40
N VAL A 227 -14.73 14.07 -3.77
CA VAL A 227 -14.68 12.72 -3.24
C VAL A 227 -14.44 11.77 -4.41
N GLN A 228 -13.60 10.76 -4.20
CA GLN A 228 -13.18 9.86 -5.27
C GLN A 228 -13.92 8.52 -5.17
N LYS A 229 -14.45 8.03 -6.28
CA LYS A 229 -14.81 6.63 -6.47
C LYS A 229 -13.57 5.85 -6.86
N PHE A 230 -13.42 4.64 -6.34
CA PHE A 230 -12.24 3.82 -6.60
C PHE A 230 -12.58 2.56 -7.40
N THR A 231 -11.73 2.26 -8.39
CA THR A 231 -11.72 0.95 -9.04
C THR A 231 -10.38 0.28 -8.78
N LEU A 232 -10.39 -0.85 -8.08
CA LEU A 232 -9.20 -1.68 -7.88
C LEU A 232 -9.04 -2.65 -9.03
N HIS A 233 -7.96 -2.53 -9.77
CA HIS A 233 -7.56 -3.47 -10.82
C HIS A 233 -6.54 -4.46 -10.26
N ILE A 234 -6.78 -5.76 -10.46
CA ILE A 234 -5.92 -6.84 -9.97
C ILE A 234 -5.40 -7.63 -11.17
N GLY A 235 -4.09 -7.56 -11.39
CA GLY A 235 -3.43 -8.24 -12.48
C GLY A 235 -3.16 -9.73 -12.19
N LYS A 236 -2.70 -10.43 -13.21
CA LYS A 236 -2.29 -11.83 -13.09
C LYS A 236 -1.09 -11.98 -12.16
N PRO A 237 -1.00 -13.08 -11.39
CA PRO A 237 0.16 -13.37 -10.54
C PRO A 237 1.46 -13.38 -11.35
N ILE A 238 2.48 -12.68 -10.85
CA ILE A 238 3.83 -12.64 -11.42
C ILE A 238 4.73 -13.55 -10.59
N TYR A 239 5.26 -14.59 -11.19
CA TYR A 239 6.16 -15.55 -10.57
C TYR A 239 7.62 -15.29 -10.98
N ALA A 240 8.56 -15.70 -10.12
CA ALA A 240 9.96 -15.74 -10.46
C ALA A 240 10.21 -16.79 -11.56
N ASP A 241 11.13 -16.48 -12.47
CA ASP A 241 11.62 -17.40 -13.51
C ASP A 241 12.80 -18.19 -12.96
N LYS A 242 12.76 -19.52 -13.07
CA LYS A 242 13.80 -20.42 -12.57
C LYS A 242 15.14 -20.27 -13.31
N ASN A 243 15.12 -19.69 -14.50
CA ASN A 243 16.32 -19.48 -15.32
C ASN A 243 17.02 -18.15 -15.03
N LEU A 244 16.42 -17.28 -14.23
CA LEU A 244 17.00 -15.97 -13.90
C LEU A 244 17.61 -15.96 -12.50
N THR A 245 18.63 -15.12 -12.33
CA THR A 245 19.19 -14.86 -11.00
C THR A 245 18.16 -14.17 -10.08
N ALA A 246 18.35 -14.20 -8.78
CA ALA A 246 17.46 -13.50 -7.84
C ALA A 246 17.39 -11.98 -8.12
N LYS A 247 18.50 -11.37 -8.56
CA LYS A 247 18.57 -9.95 -8.93
C LYS A 247 17.74 -9.68 -10.18
N ASP A 248 17.92 -10.48 -11.23
CA ASP A 248 17.22 -10.29 -12.51
C ASP A 248 15.71 -10.56 -12.36
N ASN A 249 15.36 -11.60 -11.58
CA ASN A 249 13.96 -11.86 -11.22
C ASN A 249 13.32 -10.65 -10.51
N ALA A 250 14.02 -10.03 -9.56
CA ALA A 250 13.48 -8.87 -8.84
C ALA A 250 13.19 -7.71 -9.80
N GLN A 251 14.07 -7.45 -10.75
CA GLN A 251 13.87 -6.41 -11.76
C GLN A 251 12.76 -6.78 -12.76
N MET A 252 12.73 -8.03 -13.23
CA MET A 252 11.68 -8.52 -14.13
C MET A 252 10.30 -8.42 -13.50
N MET A 253 10.15 -8.85 -12.23
CA MET A 253 8.88 -8.80 -11.51
C MET A 253 8.46 -7.35 -11.25
N LEU A 254 9.40 -6.46 -10.87
CA LEU A 254 9.17 -5.03 -10.69
C LEU A 254 8.65 -4.42 -12.00
N LYS A 255 9.38 -4.65 -13.10
CA LYS A 255 9.00 -4.12 -14.40
C LYS A 255 7.60 -4.57 -14.82
N LYS A 256 7.29 -5.87 -14.76
CA LYS A 256 5.96 -6.41 -15.10
C LYS A 256 4.85 -5.81 -14.23
N ASN A 257 5.13 -5.58 -12.94
CA ASN A 257 4.18 -4.97 -12.04
C ASN A 257 3.94 -3.49 -12.38
N HIS A 258 5.00 -2.74 -12.65
CA HIS A 258 4.89 -1.35 -13.06
C HIS A 258 4.21 -1.22 -14.43
N ASP A 259 4.57 -2.05 -15.41
CA ASP A 259 3.93 -2.11 -16.74
C ASP A 259 2.40 -2.34 -16.61
N PHE A 260 1.97 -3.21 -15.68
CA PHE A 260 0.54 -3.41 -15.39
C PHE A 260 -0.14 -2.13 -14.90
N ALA A 261 0.50 -1.40 -13.99
CA ALA A 261 -0.04 -0.14 -13.47
C ALA A 261 -0.12 0.92 -14.60
N VAL A 262 0.92 1.05 -15.43
CA VAL A 262 0.94 1.96 -16.57
C VAL A 262 -0.16 1.62 -17.58
N GLN A 263 -0.26 0.36 -18.00
CA GLN A 263 -1.30 -0.07 -18.93
C GLN A 263 -2.71 0.17 -18.39
N THR A 264 -2.91 -0.04 -17.10
CA THR A 264 -4.19 0.23 -16.43
C THR A 264 -4.49 1.73 -16.43
N TYR A 265 -3.50 2.56 -16.10
CA TYR A 265 -3.61 4.01 -16.13
C TYR A 265 -3.99 4.50 -17.52
N GLU A 266 -3.25 4.11 -18.55
CA GLU A 266 -3.51 4.51 -19.93
C GLU A 266 -4.90 4.07 -20.42
N LYS A 267 -5.29 2.84 -20.10
CA LYS A 267 -6.61 2.30 -20.46
C LYS A 267 -7.75 3.08 -19.83
N VAL A 268 -7.64 3.43 -18.55
CA VAL A 268 -8.74 4.04 -17.78
C VAL A 268 -8.85 5.54 -18.06
N TYR A 269 -7.71 6.24 -18.12
CA TYR A 269 -7.71 7.70 -18.27
C TYR A 269 -7.60 8.17 -19.73
N GLY A 270 -7.35 7.27 -20.69
CA GLY A 270 -7.20 7.62 -22.10
C GLY A 270 -5.99 8.53 -22.37
N THR A 271 -5.05 8.61 -21.43
CA THR A 271 -3.88 9.49 -21.48
C THR A 271 -2.62 8.66 -21.49
N LYS A 272 -1.70 8.96 -22.41
CA LYS A 272 -0.42 8.27 -22.48
C LYS A 272 0.42 8.57 -21.24
N TYR A 273 1.07 7.53 -20.70
CA TYR A 273 1.99 7.69 -19.57
C TYR A 273 3.24 8.46 -19.99
N ASP A 274 3.59 9.50 -19.24
CA ASP A 274 4.61 10.49 -19.59
C ASP A 274 5.73 10.65 -18.53
N LEU A 275 5.69 9.89 -17.44
CA LEU A 275 6.74 9.99 -16.43
C LEU A 275 7.96 9.14 -16.81
N ASN A 276 9.13 9.73 -16.59
CA ASN A 276 10.41 9.04 -16.75
C ASN A 276 10.84 8.48 -15.36
N VAL A 277 10.47 7.24 -15.06
CA VAL A 277 10.69 6.56 -13.78
C VAL A 277 11.72 5.43 -13.88
#